data_8bfe182eeecd6309133b1959be5cbde4
#
_entry.id   8bfe182eeecd6309133b1959be5cbde4
#
_cell.length_a   1.000
_cell.length_b   1.000
_cell.length_c   1.000
_cell.angle_alpha   90.00
_cell.angle_beta   90.00
_cell.angle_gamma   90.00
#
_symmetry.space_group_name_H-M   'P 1'
#
loop_
_entity.id
_entity.type
_entity.pdbx_description
1 polymer ?
#
loop_
_entity_poly.entity_id
_entity_poly.type
_entity_poly.pdbx_seq_one_letter_code
_entity_poly.pdbx_strand_id
1 'polypeptide(L)'
;MNSKTEEFYNKLKQRLQETSEWPSEYIFKFILPTDQEKIDKISEFFNHTGAVIKTKKSSKGKYTSVSIRLTMESPESVIQKYKLVGYQIEGVISL
;
A
#
# COMPACT_ATOMS: atom_id res chain seq x y z
N MET A 1 16.79 -0.35 -10.51
CA MET A 1 16.14 -0.31 -9.19
C MET A 1 17.20 -0.22 -8.10
N ASN A 2 16.90 0.53 -7.05
CA ASN A 2 17.84 0.77 -5.96
C ASN A 2 17.96 -0.48 -5.08
N SER A 3 19.19 -0.91 -4.76
CA SER A 3 19.44 -2.08 -3.91
C SER A 3 18.86 -1.92 -2.49
N LYS A 4 18.84 -0.69 -1.97
CA LYS A 4 18.23 -0.42 -0.66
C LYS A 4 16.73 -0.66 -0.66
N THR A 5 16.05 -0.35 -1.75
CA THR A 5 14.62 -0.62 -1.92
C THR A 5 14.36 -2.13 -1.95
N GLU A 6 15.20 -2.89 -2.65
CA GLU A 6 15.08 -4.34 -2.69
C GLU A 6 15.31 -4.95 -1.31
N GLU A 7 16.30 -4.47 -0.56
CA GLU A 7 16.54 -4.95 0.80
C GLU A 7 15.35 -4.65 1.72
N PHE A 8 14.76 -3.46 1.61
CA PHE A 8 13.59 -3.09 2.39
C PHE A 8 12.44 -4.07 2.15
N TYR A 9 12.13 -4.35 0.90
CA TYR A 9 11.04 -5.27 0.56
C TYR A 9 11.36 -6.70 0.99
N ASN A 10 12.59 -7.15 0.86
CA ASN A 10 12.98 -8.48 1.31
C ASN A 10 12.83 -8.64 2.82
N LYS A 11 13.22 -7.64 3.59
CA LYS A 11 13.07 -7.65 5.04
C LYS A 11 11.59 -7.61 5.45
N LEU A 12 10.80 -6.80 4.78
CA LEU A 12 9.36 -6.74 5.04
C LEU A 12 8.71 -8.08 4.74
N LYS A 13 9.04 -8.69 3.62
CA LYS A 13 8.53 -10.00 3.24
C LYS A 13 8.84 -11.05 4.30
N GLN A 14 10.09 -11.11 4.74
CA GLN A 14 10.52 -12.05 5.75
C GLN A 14 9.76 -11.84 7.06
N ARG A 15 9.62 -10.57 7.48
CA ARG A 15 8.88 -10.24 8.70
C ARG A 15 7.42 -10.67 8.61
N LEU A 16 6.79 -10.46 7.48
CA LEU A 16 5.40 -10.88 7.25
C LEU A 16 5.26 -12.40 7.31
N GLN A 17 6.22 -13.14 6.76
CA GLN A 17 6.22 -14.60 6.83
C GLN A 17 6.33 -15.10 8.27
N GLU A 18 7.08 -14.42 9.11
CA GLU A 18 7.34 -14.82 10.48
C GLU A 18 6.21 -14.45 11.46
N THR A 19 5.48 -13.37 11.18
CA THR A 19 4.53 -12.80 12.13
C THR A 19 3.08 -13.16 11.88
N SER A 20 2.75 -13.73 10.73
CA SER A 20 1.36 -14.03 10.36
C SER A 20 1.28 -15.32 9.58
N GLU A 21 0.15 -16.02 9.74
CA GLU A 21 -0.20 -17.12 8.85
C GLU A 21 -0.98 -16.57 7.66
N TRP A 22 -0.75 -17.12 6.47
CA TRP A 22 -1.37 -16.62 5.24
C TRP A 22 -2.35 -17.64 4.68
N PRO A 23 -3.50 -17.22 4.11
CA PRO A 23 -3.93 -15.82 3.91
C PRO A 23 -4.20 -15.09 5.22
N SER A 24 -4.01 -13.78 5.20
CA SER A 24 -4.15 -12.95 6.39
C SER A 24 -4.68 -11.57 6.02
N GLU A 25 -5.41 -10.95 6.93
CA GLU A 25 -5.83 -9.57 6.76
C GLU A 25 -4.64 -8.63 6.87
N TYR A 26 -4.55 -7.67 5.96
CA TYR A 26 -3.48 -6.70 5.92
C TYR A 26 -4.04 -5.30 5.69
N ILE A 27 -3.41 -4.30 6.29
CA ILE A 27 -3.78 -2.91 6.12
C ILE A 27 -2.64 -2.17 5.46
N PHE A 28 -2.88 -1.68 4.23
CA PHE A 28 -1.95 -0.78 3.55
C PHE A 28 -2.26 0.65 3.96
N LYS A 29 -1.22 1.45 4.16
CA LYS A 29 -1.36 2.89 4.38
C LYS A 29 -0.45 3.63 3.43
N PHE A 30 -1.03 4.57 2.70
CA PHE A 30 -0.30 5.44 1.77
C PHE A 30 -0.61 6.88 2.09
N ILE A 31 0.41 7.73 2.03
CA ILE A 31 0.24 9.18 2.16
C ILE A 31 0.76 9.81 0.88
N LEU A 32 0.00 10.73 0.34
CA LEU A 32 0.36 11.43 -0.88
C LEU A 32 -0.15 12.86 -0.83
N PRO A 33 0.48 13.78 -1.60
CA PRO A 33 -0.11 15.10 -1.82
C PRO A 33 -1.52 14.94 -2.37
N THR A 34 -2.47 15.73 -1.87
CA THR A 34 -3.88 15.55 -2.24
C THR A 34 -4.07 15.74 -3.74
N ASP A 35 -4.49 14.66 -4.40
CA ASP A 35 -4.68 14.58 -5.85
C ASP A 35 -5.72 13.50 -6.11
N GLN A 36 -6.91 13.91 -6.51
CA GLN A 36 -8.02 12.97 -6.67
C GLN A 36 -7.75 11.90 -7.72
N GLU A 37 -7.05 12.24 -8.80
CA GLU A 37 -6.70 11.25 -9.83
C GLU A 37 -5.81 10.15 -9.28
N LYS A 38 -4.83 10.51 -8.46
CA LYS A 38 -3.92 9.55 -7.85
C LYS A 38 -4.65 8.69 -6.82
N ILE A 39 -5.52 9.31 -6.03
CA ILE A 39 -6.34 8.59 -5.03
C ILE A 39 -7.24 7.57 -5.73
N ASP A 40 -7.90 7.97 -6.81
CA ASP A 40 -8.76 7.09 -7.60
C ASP A 40 -7.95 5.93 -8.20
N LYS A 41 -6.74 6.21 -8.66
CA LYS A 41 -5.86 5.20 -9.25
C LYS A 41 -5.42 4.16 -8.20
N ILE A 42 -5.07 4.62 -7.00
CA ILE A 42 -4.77 3.71 -5.90
C ILE A 42 -5.98 2.82 -5.60
N SER A 43 -7.16 3.41 -5.53
CA SER A 43 -8.41 2.67 -5.28
C SER A 43 -8.64 1.61 -6.35
N GLU A 44 -8.38 1.92 -7.61
CA GLU A 44 -8.51 0.96 -8.71
C GLU A 44 -7.62 -0.26 -8.55
N PHE A 45 -6.39 -0.08 -8.04
CA PHE A 45 -5.47 -1.20 -7.85
C PHE A 45 -6.00 -2.24 -6.85
N PHE A 46 -6.97 -1.86 -6.02
CA PHE A 46 -7.55 -2.74 -5.00
C PHE A 46 -9.03 -3.03 -5.23
N ASN A 47 -9.59 -2.57 -6.33
CA ASN A 47 -11.04 -2.51 -6.55
C ASN A 47 -11.73 -3.87 -6.60
N HIS A 48 -11.05 -4.93 -7.02
CA HIS A 48 -11.65 -6.25 -7.20
C HIS A 48 -11.34 -7.23 -6.05
N THR A 49 -10.88 -6.70 -4.93
CA THR A 49 -10.36 -7.53 -3.83
C THR A 49 -11.28 -7.60 -2.62
N GLY A 50 -12.43 -6.92 -2.64
CA GLY A 50 -13.27 -6.78 -1.47
C GLY A 50 -12.68 -5.86 -0.41
N ALA A 51 -11.76 -5.00 -0.79
CA ALA A 51 -11.04 -4.13 0.13
C ALA A 51 -11.95 -3.05 0.71
N VAL A 52 -11.69 -2.70 1.98
CA VAL A 52 -12.31 -1.54 2.61
C VAL A 52 -11.31 -0.38 2.50
N ILE A 53 -11.68 0.65 1.76
CA ILE A 53 -10.80 1.79 1.47
C ILE A 53 -11.33 3.01 2.20
N LYS A 54 -10.46 3.64 3.00
CA LYS A 54 -10.78 4.88 3.73
C LYS A 54 -9.74 5.92 3.39
N THR A 55 -10.19 7.15 3.21
CA THR A 55 -9.32 8.29 2.93
C THR A 55 -9.51 9.34 4.02
N LYS A 56 -8.42 10.06 4.33
CA LYS A 56 -8.46 11.14 5.31
C LYS A 56 -7.53 12.25 4.86
N LYS A 57 -8.06 13.46 4.72
CA LYS A 57 -7.25 14.62 4.41
C LYS A 57 -6.57 15.16 5.67
N SER A 58 -5.36 15.69 5.52
CA SER A 58 -4.70 16.41 6.61
C SER A 58 -5.48 17.67 6.96
N SER A 59 -5.16 18.28 8.11
CA SER A 59 -5.90 19.44 8.62
C SER A 59 -5.98 20.60 7.63
N LYS A 60 -4.96 20.77 6.78
CA LYS A 60 -4.94 21.82 5.75
C LYS A 60 -5.25 21.29 4.35
N GLY A 61 -5.58 20.03 4.22
CA GLY A 61 -5.91 19.41 2.95
C GLY A 61 -4.74 19.18 1.99
N LYS A 62 -3.49 19.43 2.42
CA LYS A 62 -2.31 19.26 1.57
C LYS A 62 -2.00 17.81 1.25
N TYR A 63 -2.26 16.93 2.20
CA TYR A 63 -1.97 15.50 2.08
C TYR A 63 -3.23 14.70 2.34
N THR A 64 -3.30 13.54 1.73
CA THR A 64 -4.38 12.58 1.96
C THR A 64 -3.74 11.25 2.33
N SER A 65 -4.25 10.63 3.39
CA SER A 65 -3.89 9.25 3.71
C SER A 65 -4.97 8.32 3.16
N VAL A 66 -4.53 7.21 2.61
CA VAL A 66 -5.41 6.16 2.07
C VAL A 66 -5.10 4.88 2.82
N SER A 67 -6.10 4.35 3.53
CA SER A 67 -5.98 3.09 4.25
C SER A 67 -6.81 2.04 3.53
N ILE A 68 -6.19 0.89 3.26
CA ILE A 68 -6.83 -0.18 2.49
C ILE A 68 -6.69 -1.47 3.28
N ARG A 69 -7.81 -2.02 3.73
CA ARG A 69 -7.85 -3.27 4.49
C ARG A 69 -8.47 -4.37 3.64
N LEU A 70 -7.75 -5.47 3.51
CA LEU A 70 -8.21 -6.62 2.73
C LEU A 70 -7.45 -7.87 3.16
N THR A 71 -7.97 -9.03 2.77
CA THR A 71 -7.28 -10.30 2.94
C THR A 71 -6.27 -10.48 1.82
N MET A 72 -5.01 -10.70 2.18
CA MET A 72 -3.93 -10.96 1.22
C MET A 72 -3.52 -12.44 1.31
N GLU A 73 -3.13 -13.00 0.18
CA GLU A 73 -2.84 -14.44 0.09
C GLU A 73 -1.46 -14.81 0.64
N SER A 74 -0.50 -13.92 0.49
CA SER A 74 0.90 -14.20 0.83
C SER A 74 1.69 -12.92 1.06
N PRO A 75 2.86 -13.03 1.72
CA PRO A 75 3.77 -11.88 1.81
C PRO A 75 4.19 -11.34 0.45
N GLU A 76 4.40 -12.20 -0.54
CA GLU A 76 4.75 -11.78 -1.89
C GLU A 76 3.67 -10.88 -2.49
N SER A 77 2.39 -11.22 -2.30
CA SER A 77 1.29 -10.43 -2.83
C SER A 77 1.25 -9.03 -2.19
N VAL A 78 1.58 -8.93 -0.90
CA VAL A 78 1.69 -7.64 -0.21
C VAL A 78 2.79 -6.79 -0.85
N ILE A 79 3.96 -7.37 -1.04
CA ILE A 79 5.11 -6.67 -1.63
C ILE A 79 4.78 -6.21 -3.06
N GLN A 80 4.12 -7.04 -3.85
CA GLN A 80 3.72 -6.67 -5.21
C GLN A 80 2.81 -5.45 -5.23
N LYS A 81 1.88 -5.35 -4.29
CA LYS A 81 0.99 -4.19 -4.20
C LYS A 81 1.77 -2.93 -3.82
N TYR A 82 2.69 -3.01 -2.88
CA TYR A 82 3.55 -1.87 -2.54
C TYR A 82 4.35 -1.40 -3.74
N LYS A 83 4.94 -2.32 -4.47
CA LYS A 83 5.71 -1.98 -5.68
C LYS A 83 4.83 -1.35 -6.75
N LEU A 84 3.65 -1.90 -6.97
CA LEU A 84 2.71 -1.37 -7.95
C LEU A 84 2.37 0.08 -7.66
N VAL A 85 1.98 0.37 -6.42
CA VAL A 85 1.62 1.74 -6.02
C VAL A 85 2.85 2.65 -6.12
N GLY A 86 3.99 2.20 -5.62
CA GLY A 86 5.22 3.00 -5.63
C GLY A 86 5.72 3.35 -7.02
N TYR A 87 5.53 2.46 -8.00
CA TYR A 87 5.96 2.71 -9.39
C TYR A 87 4.95 3.51 -10.20
N GLN A 88 3.66 3.36 -9.90
CA GLN A 88 2.59 4.00 -10.68
C GLN A 88 2.14 5.34 -10.14
N ILE A 89 2.35 5.60 -8.86
CA ILE A 89 1.86 6.81 -8.20
C ILE A 89 3.06 7.61 -7.72
N GLU A 90 3.31 8.73 -8.41
CA GLU A 90 4.40 9.64 -8.03
C GLU A 90 4.08 10.37 -6.72
N GLY A 91 5.08 10.48 -5.85
CA GLY A 91 4.97 11.22 -4.60
C GLY A 91 4.28 10.49 -3.47
N VAL A 92 3.94 9.22 -3.65
CA VAL A 92 3.31 8.43 -2.59
C VAL A 92 4.35 7.96 -1.57
N ILE A 93 3.96 7.99 -0.30
CA ILE A 93 4.75 7.44 0.80
C ILE A 93 3.99 6.26 1.38
N SER A 94 4.64 5.11 1.45
CA SER A 94 4.07 3.91 2.06
C SER A 94 4.43 3.86 3.55
N LEU A 95 3.45 3.59 4.38
CA LEU A 95 3.64 3.49 5.82
C LEU A 95 3.49 2.07 6.33
#